data_60f023c6caaf072eb1dbf492c597a4a5
#
_entry.id   60f023c6caaf072eb1dbf492c597a4a5
#
_cell.length_a   1.000
_cell.length_b   1.000
_cell.length_c   1.000
_cell.angle_alpha   90.00
_cell.angle_beta   90.00
_cell.angle_gamma   90.00
#
_symmetry.space_group_name_H-M   'P 1'
#
loop_
_entity.id
_entity.type
_entity.pdbx_description
1 polymer ?
#
loop_
_entity_poly.entity_id
_entity_poly.type
_entity_poly.pdbx_seq_one_letter_code
_entity_poly.pdbx_strand_id
1 'polypeptide(L)'
;YRYYDRASQGLNGEGFMADLEGVADGDVLILHGCCHNPSGIDLDQAAWEAIAHQATAKNLVCLVDFAYQGFGEGLEEDRSGLHVLLNAGLAVLVASSYSKNFGLYNERIGAITVVEETAEEAVNAFSHIQAAIRAIYSSPPAHGGKIVATILGDESLKALWIQELAEMRARIKHMRQAFVQGMTDRQQTADFDFINHQKGMFSFSGLSQDQVLKLRHDN
;
A
#
# COMPACT_ATOMS: atom_id res chain seq x y z
N TYR A 1 -2.69 -14.41 4.08
CA TYR A 1 -1.32 -14.81 4.48
C TYR A 1 -0.89 -14.16 5.79
N ARG A 2 0.04 -14.84 6.51
CA ARG A 2 0.64 -14.32 7.73
C ARG A 2 1.61 -13.21 7.38
N TYR A 3 1.34 -11.99 7.81
CA TYR A 3 2.12 -10.82 7.39
C TYR A 3 2.94 -10.21 8.55
N TYR A 4 2.31 -10.04 9.71
CA TYR A 4 2.94 -9.37 10.86
C TYR A 4 3.33 -10.38 11.94
N ASP A 5 4.56 -10.29 12.41
CA ASP A 5 5.03 -11.03 13.59
C ASP A 5 5.07 -10.11 14.82
N ARG A 6 4.36 -10.53 15.86
CA ARG A 6 4.29 -9.78 17.12
C ARG A 6 5.58 -9.83 17.94
N ALA A 7 6.38 -10.89 17.78
CA ALA A 7 7.60 -11.08 18.57
C ALA A 7 8.71 -10.16 18.07
N SER A 8 8.89 -10.07 16.75
CA SER A 8 9.85 -9.18 16.11
C SER A 8 9.30 -7.77 15.86
N GLN A 9 7.98 -7.56 16.00
CA GLN A 9 7.27 -6.32 15.65
C GLN A 9 7.50 -5.91 14.20
N GLY A 10 7.66 -6.89 13.32
CA GLY A 10 8.04 -6.74 11.92
C GLY A 10 7.29 -7.65 10.96
N LEU A 11 7.86 -7.84 9.78
CA LEU A 11 7.33 -8.76 8.79
C LEU A 11 7.53 -10.22 9.22
N ASN A 12 6.48 -11.03 9.15
CA ASN A 12 6.56 -12.48 9.26
C ASN A 12 6.96 -13.12 7.93
N GLY A 13 8.19 -12.92 7.51
CA GLY A 13 8.66 -13.38 6.20
C GLY A 13 8.54 -14.88 5.99
N GLU A 14 8.91 -15.69 7.00
CA GLU A 14 8.80 -17.15 6.94
C GLU A 14 7.34 -17.60 6.81
N GLY A 15 6.46 -17.06 7.65
CA GLY A 15 5.04 -17.37 7.60
C GLY A 15 4.39 -16.94 6.30
N PHE A 16 4.76 -15.78 5.79
CA PHE A 16 4.27 -15.26 4.52
C PHE A 16 4.67 -16.18 3.35
N MET A 17 5.95 -16.55 3.27
CA MET A 17 6.44 -17.43 2.19
C MET A 17 5.85 -18.84 2.28
N ALA A 18 5.70 -19.39 3.49
CA ALA A 18 5.06 -20.70 3.66
C ALA A 18 3.58 -20.68 3.23
N ASP A 19 2.87 -19.56 3.44
CA ASP A 19 1.50 -19.42 2.95
C ASP A 19 1.45 -19.32 1.42
N LEU A 20 2.42 -18.64 0.78
CA LEU A 20 2.54 -18.60 -0.68
C LEU A 20 2.88 -19.97 -1.32
N GLU A 21 3.61 -20.80 -0.63
CA GLU A 21 3.86 -22.18 -1.09
C GLU A 21 2.57 -23.00 -1.15
N GLY A 22 1.58 -22.67 -0.30
CA GLY A 22 0.29 -23.35 -0.22
C GLY A 22 -0.77 -22.89 -1.21
N VAL A 23 -0.56 -21.78 -1.97
CA VAL A 23 -1.56 -21.27 -2.93
C VAL A 23 -1.63 -22.15 -4.18
N ALA A 24 -2.79 -22.20 -4.85
CA ALA A 24 -2.97 -22.91 -6.10
C ALA A 24 -2.44 -22.11 -7.29
N ASP A 25 -2.10 -22.84 -8.36
CA ASP A 25 -1.72 -22.20 -9.62
C ASP A 25 -2.86 -21.35 -10.17
N GLY A 26 -2.57 -20.14 -10.58
CA GLY A 26 -3.55 -19.19 -11.10
C GLY A 26 -4.36 -18.43 -10.05
N ASP A 27 -4.06 -18.62 -8.76
CA ASP A 27 -4.71 -17.83 -7.70
C ASP A 27 -4.35 -16.34 -7.81
N VAL A 28 -5.20 -15.50 -7.21
CA VAL A 28 -4.97 -14.05 -7.13
C VAL A 28 -4.25 -13.71 -5.83
N LEU A 29 -3.08 -13.09 -5.96
CA LEU A 29 -2.30 -12.58 -4.84
C LEU A 29 -2.51 -11.07 -4.69
N ILE A 30 -3.16 -10.65 -3.60
CA ILE A 30 -3.38 -9.24 -3.29
C ILE A 30 -2.23 -8.75 -2.41
N LEU A 31 -1.53 -7.70 -2.86
CA LEU A 31 -0.37 -7.12 -2.19
C LEU A 31 -0.59 -5.63 -1.96
N HIS A 32 -0.20 -5.11 -0.79
CA HIS A 32 -0.04 -3.67 -0.64
C HIS A 32 1.27 -3.24 -1.30
N GLY A 33 1.20 -2.27 -2.21
CA GLY A 33 2.39 -1.75 -2.89
C GLY A 33 3.33 -1.00 -1.95
N CYS A 34 2.77 -0.33 -0.93
CA CYS A 34 3.47 0.40 0.12
C CYS A 34 2.54 0.68 1.30
N CYS A 35 3.13 1.07 2.43
CA CYS A 35 2.42 1.57 3.62
C CYS A 35 1.34 0.60 4.11
N HIS A 36 1.71 -0.66 4.35
CA HIS A 36 0.77 -1.73 4.66
C HIS A 36 -0.20 -1.37 5.79
N ASN A 37 -1.48 -1.44 5.49
CA ASN A 37 -2.55 -1.22 6.46
C ASN A 37 -2.96 -2.56 7.10
N PRO A 38 -2.87 -2.74 8.43
CA PRO A 38 -2.63 -1.71 9.45
C PRO A 38 -1.20 -1.67 10.03
N SER A 39 -0.28 -2.53 9.59
CA SER A 39 0.97 -2.75 10.31
C SER A 39 2.00 -1.61 10.14
N GLY A 40 1.95 -0.86 9.04
CA GLY A 40 2.98 0.09 8.65
C GLY A 40 4.30 -0.55 8.25
N ILE A 41 4.37 -1.88 8.18
CA ILE A 41 5.57 -2.62 7.78
C ILE A 41 5.45 -2.96 6.29
N ASP A 42 6.42 -2.55 5.51
CA ASP A 42 6.45 -2.83 4.08
C ASP A 42 7.42 -3.98 3.74
N LEU A 43 7.16 -4.61 2.62
CA LEU A 43 8.04 -5.63 2.05
C LEU A 43 9.35 -4.95 1.59
N ASP A 44 10.47 -5.56 1.89
CA ASP A 44 11.76 -5.15 1.37
C ASP A 44 12.01 -5.73 -0.04
N GLN A 45 13.12 -5.36 -0.65
CA GLN A 45 13.51 -5.80 -1.99
C GLN A 45 13.58 -7.34 -2.09
N ALA A 46 14.16 -8.00 -1.09
CA ALA A 46 14.32 -9.45 -1.08
C ALA A 46 12.97 -10.17 -0.99
N ALA A 47 12.04 -9.64 -0.18
CA ALA A 47 10.68 -10.17 -0.09
C ALA A 47 9.92 -10.01 -1.43
N TRP A 48 10.03 -8.86 -2.10
CA TRP A 48 9.43 -8.65 -3.42
C TRP A 48 10.00 -9.60 -4.48
N GLU A 49 11.31 -9.85 -4.49
CA GLU A 49 11.97 -10.81 -5.39
C GLU A 49 11.49 -12.24 -5.13
N ALA A 50 11.38 -12.64 -3.87
CA ALA A 50 10.84 -13.94 -3.49
C ALA A 50 9.38 -14.12 -3.92
N ILE A 51 8.55 -13.09 -3.74
CA ILE A 51 7.16 -13.05 -4.22
C ILE A 51 7.12 -13.20 -5.74
N ALA A 52 7.91 -12.42 -6.47
CA ALA A 52 7.94 -12.48 -7.92
C ALA A 52 8.32 -13.90 -8.43
N HIS A 53 9.30 -14.52 -7.79
CA HIS A 53 9.70 -15.90 -8.12
C HIS A 53 8.53 -16.89 -7.91
N GLN A 54 7.85 -16.83 -6.76
CA GLN A 54 6.70 -17.71 -6.48
C GLN A 54 5.52 -17.42 -7.41
N ALA A 55 5.23 -16.14 -7.67
CA ALA A 55 4.16 -15.75 -8.56
C ALA A 55 4.38 -16.24 -9.98
N THR A 56 5.63 -16.18 -10.49
CA THR A 56 5.99 -16.74 -11.78
C THR A 56 5.85 -18.27 -11.80
N ALA A 57 6.35 -18.95 -10.77
CA ALA A 57 6.33 -20.42 -10.70
C ALA A 57 4.91 -21.01 -10.67
N LYS A 58 3.94 -20.24 -10.14
CA LYS A 58 2.54 -20.66 -9.98
C LYS A 58 1.54 -19.91 -10.86
N ASN A 59 2.03 -19.13 -11.82
CA ASN A 59 1.18 -18.30 -12.71
C ASN A 59 0.16 -17.45 -11.92
N LEU A 60 0.57 -16.87 -10.79
CA LEU A 60 -0.32 -16.06 -9.96
C LEU A 60 -0.66 -14.74 -10.65
N VAL A 61 -1.89 -14.28 -10.47
CA VAL A 61 -2.31 -12.93 -10.85
C VAL A 61 -2.04 -12.00 -9.70
N CYS A 62 -1.14 -11.04 -9.87
CA CYS A 62 -0.81 -10.07 -8.83
C CYS A 62 -1.74 -8.85 -8.90
N LEU A 63 -2.47 -8.58 -7.82
CA LEU A 63 -3.22 -7.33 -7.62
C LEU A 63 -2.46 -6.47 -6.59
N VAL A 64 -1.90 -5.36 -7.04
CA VAL A 64 -1.15 -4.43 -6.18
C VAL A 64 -2.01 -3.24 -5.81
N ASP A 65 -2.26 -3.06 -4.51
CA ASP A 65 -3.05 -1.96 -3.95
C ASP A 65 -2.13 -0.79 -3.57
N PHE A 66 -2.33 0.34 -4.21
CA PHE A 66 -1.67 1.62 -3.93
C PHE A 66 -2.64 2.63 -3.30
N ALA A 67 -3.23 2.29 -2.16
CA ALA A 67 -4.05 3.22 -1.41
C ALA A 67 -3.24 4.38 -0.77
N TYR A 68 -1.92 4.20 -0.60
CA TYR A 68 -1.07 5.11 0.19
C TYR A 68 0.21 5.55 -0.53
N GLN A 69 0.30 5.43 -1.86
CA GLN A 69 1.47 5.85 -2.62
C GLN A 69 1.82 7.32 -2.35
N GLY A 70 3.09 7.57 -2.06
CA GLY A 70 3.64 8.87 -1.69
C GLY A 70 3.76 9.09 -0.17
N PHE A 71 3.18 8.22 0.66
CA PHE A 71 3.27 8.31 2.12
C PHE A 71 4.35 7.42 2.76
N GLY A 72 5.02 6.57 1.98
CA GLY A 72 6.18 5.79 2.43
C GLY A 72 7.46 6.62 2.39
N GLU A 73 8.21 6.49 1.30
CA GLU A 73 9.44 7.25 1.07
C GLU A 73 9.29 8.30 -0.04
N GLY A 74 8.39 8.08 -0.99
CA GLY A 74 8.12 8.95 -2.13
C GLY A 74 7.24 8.29 -3.18
N LEU A 75 6.81 9.06 -4.17
CA LEU A 75 5.96 8.53 -5.25
C LEU A 75 6.68 7.47 -6.08
N GLU A 76 7.97 7.67 -6.34
CA GLU A 76 8.80 6.76 -7.13
C GLU A 76 9.28 5.58 -6.30
N GLU A 77 9.75 5.85 -5.09
CA GLU A 77 10.29 4.86 -4.17
C GLU A 77 9.22 3.83 -3.76
N ASP A 78 8.00 4.30 -3.50
CA ASP A 78 6.88 3.47 -3.04
C ASP A 78 6.42 2.45 -4.09
N ARG A 79 6.81 2.60 -5.37
CA ARG A 79 6.49 1.65 -6.42
C ARG A 79 7.61 0.65 -6.73
N SER A 80 8.68 0.61 -5.94
CA SER A 80 9.82 -0.28 -6.17
C SER A 80 9.41 -1.75 -6.28
N GLY A 81 8.51 -2.22 -5.41
CA GLY A 81 7.98 -3.58 -5.46
C GLY A 81 7.19 -3.90 -6.74
N LEU A 82 6.41 -2.94 -7.25
CA LEU A 82 5.73 -3.10 -8.54
C LEU A 82 6.75 -3.31 -9.67
N HIS A 83 7.86 -2.57 -9.67
CA HIS A 83 8.90 -2.76 -10.68
C HIS A 83 9.53 -4.15 -10.63
N VAL A 84 9.66 -4.76 -9.45
CA VAL A 84 10.15 -6.13 -9.32
C VAL A 84 9.22 -7.12 -10.02
N LEU A 85 7.90 -7.00 -9.81
CA LEU A 85 6.91 -7.86 -10.46
C LEU A 85 6.90 -7.68 -11.98
N LEU A 86 6.95 -6.43 -12.46
CA LEU A 86 6.97 -6.10 -13.88
C LEU A 86 8.25 -6.61 -14.58
N ASN A 87 9.40 -6.46 -13.92
CA ASN A 87 10.68 -6.97 -14.44
C ASN A 87 10.74 -8.49 -14.51
N ALA A 88 9.93 -9.17 -13.69
CA ALA A 88 9.77 -10.64 -13.77
C ALA A 88 8.80 -11.08 -14.89
N GLY A 89 8.22 -10.15 -15.64
CA GLY A 89 7.29 -10.43 -16.74
C GLY A 89 5.89 -10.86 -16.27
N LEU A 90 5.51 -10.55 -15.03
CA LEU A 90 4.22 -10.92 -14.50
C LEU A 90 3.09 -10.01 -15.03
N ALA A 91 1.94 -10.59 -15.30
CA ALA A 91 0.69 -9.86 -15.46
C ALA A 91 0.28 -9.24 -14.11
N VAL A 92 0.00 -7.94 -14.10
CA VAL A 92 -0.29 -7.20 -12.85
C VAL A 92 -1.50 -6.31 -13.03
N LEU A 93 -2.40 -6.37 -12.04
CA LEU A 93 -3.46 -5.40 -11.84
C LEU A 93 -3.01 -4.40 -10.77
N VAL A 94 -3.02 -3.11 -11.09
CA VAL A 94 -2.65 -2.06 -10.15
C VAL A 94 -3.89 -1.25 -9.80
N ALA A 95 -4.29 -1.29 -8.52
CA ALA A 95 -5.38 -0.50 -7.98
C ALA A 95 -4.84 0.75 -7.26
N SER A 96 -4.90 1.90 -7.92
CA SER A 96 -4.44 3.18 -7.38
C SER A 96 -5.61 3.96 -6.80
N SER A 97 -5.49 4.43 -5.56
CA SER A 97 -6.49 5.30 -4.92
C SER A 97 -5.97 6.71 -4.77
N TYR A 98 -6.82 7.69 -5.06
CA TYR A 98 -6.54 9.10 -4.84
C TYR A 98 -7.23 9.66 -3.58
N SER A 99 -7.79 8.78 -2.76
CA SER A 99 -8.48 9.18 -1.53
C SER A 99 -7.54 9.87 -0.54
N LYS A 100 -6.31 9.39 -0.38
CA LYS A 100 -5.38 9.89 0.64
C LYS A 100 -4.39 10.89 0.05
N ASN A 101 -3.67 10.53 -0.99
CA ASN A 101 -2.61 11.37 -1.55
C ASN A 101 -3.11 12.63 -2.28
N PHE A 102 -4.40 12.70 -2.62
CA PHE A 102 -5.08 13.90 -3.08
C PHE A 102 -6.10 14.46 -2.06
N GLY A 103 -6.29 13.79 -0.92
CA GLY A 103 -7.29 14.21 0.08
C GLY A 103 -8.76 14.07 -0.39
N LEU A 104 -9.02 13.28 -1.43
CA LEU A 104 -10.33 13.16 -2.09
C LEU A 104 -11.17 11.98 -1.55
N TYR A 105 -11.19 11.79 -0.23
CA TYR A 105 -11.82 10.63 0.42
C TYR A 105 -13.26 10.37 0.00
N ASN A 106 -14.07 11.43 -0.05
CA ASN A 106 -15.51 11.33 -0.36
C ASN A 106 -15.81 11.27 -1.85
N GLU A 107 -14.87 11.67 -2.70
CA GLU A 107 -15.04 11.68 -4.15
C GLU A 107 -15.04 10.26 -4.76
N ARG A 108 -14.60 9.27 -4.00
CA ARG A 108 -14.56 7.86 -4.42
C ARG A 108 -13.83 7.67 -5.73
N ILE A 109 -12.63 8.21 -5.85
CA ILE A 109 -11.81 8.21 -7.06
C ILE A 109 -10.57 7.33 -6.92
N GLY A 110 -10.32 6.55 -7.96
CA GLY A 110 -9.15 5.70 -8.14
C GLY A 110 -8.98 5.35 -9.61
N ALA A 111 -7.96 4.59 -9.91
CA ALA A 111 -7.71 4.04 -11.23
C ALA A 111 -7.29 2.58 -11.13
N ILE A 112 -7.70 1.77 -12.09
CA ILE A 112 -7.14 0.45 -12.30
C ILE A 112 -6.26 0.47 -13.55
N THR A 113 -5.05 -0.06 -13.43
CA THR A 113 -4.12 -0.25 -14.54
C THR A 113 -3.92 -1.75 -14.73
N VAL A 114 -4.00 -2.18 -15.98
CA VAL A 114 -3.74 -3.57 -16.38
C VAL A 114 -2.42 -3.61 -17.11
N VAL A 115 -1.53 -4.47 -16.67
CA VAL A 115 -0.26 -4.74 -17.34
C VAL A 115 -0.22 -6.21 -17.70
N GLU A 116 -0.05 -6.48 -18.99
CA GLU A 116 0.00 -7.82 -19.58
C GLU A 116 1.25 -7.96 -20.47
N GLU A 117 1.57 -9.16 -20.88
CA GLU A 117 2.72 -9.43 -21.74
C GLU A 117 2.55 -8.77 -23.12
N THR A 118 1.33 -8.79 -23.67
CA THR A 118 1.03 -8.23 -24.98
C THR A 118 -0.06 -7.16 -24.92
N ALA A 119 -0.03 -6.25 -25.90
CA ALA A 119 -1.07 -5.23 -26.05
C ALA A 119 -2.46 -5.83 -26.32
N GLU A 120 -2.53 -6.98 -26.99
CA GLU A 120 -3.80 -7.68 -27.25
C GLU A 120 -4.40 -8.21 -25.96
N GLU A 121 -3.61 -8.85 -25.11
CA GLU A 121 -4.06 -9.34 -23.80
C GLU A 121 -4.52 -8.19 -22.92
N ALA A 122 -3.76 -7.09 -22.87
CA ALA A 122 -4.13 -5.90 -22.10
C ALA A 122 -5.48 -5.33 -22.55
N VAL A 123 -5.74 -5.23 -23.87
CA VAL A 123 -7.02 -4.78 -24.43
C VAL A 123 -8.15 -5.74 -24.05
N ASN A 124 -7.93 -7.04 -24.14
CA ASN A 124 -8.92 -8.05 -23.78
C ASN A 124 -9.25 -7.97 -22.27
N ALA A 125 -8.25 -7.96 -21.40
CA ALA A 125 -8.45 -7.83 -19.94
C ALA A 125 -9.18 -6.53 -19.60
N PHE A 126 -8.81 -5.40 -20.23
CA PHE A 126 -9.46 -4.11 -20.04
C PHE A 126 -10.94 -4.14 -20.46
N SER A 127 -11.28 -4.83 -21.55
CA SER A 127 -12.67 -4.96 -21.98
C SER A 127 -13.55 -5.69 -20.95
N HIS A 128 -13.02 -6.71 -20.30
CA HIS A 128 -13.69 -7.42 -19.20
C HIS A 128 -13.87 -6.54 -17.95
N ILE A 129 -12.85 -5.74 -17.62
CA ILE A 129 -12.94 -4.77 -16.51
C ILE A 129 -14.01 -3.71 -16.81
N GLN A 130 -14.08 -3.19 -18.05
CA GLN A 130 -15.13 -2.26 -18.44
C GLN A 130 -16.53 -2.87 -18.32
N ALA A 131 -16.71 -4.13 -18.72
CA ALA A 131 -17.98 -4.85 -18.57
C ALA A 131 -18.35 -5.01 -17.08
N ALA A 132 -17.39 -5.35 -16.22
CA ALA A 132 -17.61 -5.45 -14.78
C ALA A 132 -17.99 -4.10 -14.15
N ILE A 133 -17.28 -3.02 -14.50
CA ILE A 133 -17.59 -1.65 -14.06
C ILE A 133 -19.02 -1.27 -14.46
N ARG A 134 -19.40 -1.55 -15.72
CA ARG A 134 -20.73 -1.24 -16.20
C ARG A 134 -21.84 -2.00 -15.43
N ALA A 135 -21.55 -3.23 -15.01
CA ALA A 135 -22.49 -4.02 -14.23
C ALA A 135 -22.59 -3.55 -12.77
N ILE A 136 -21.48 -3.04 -12.18
CA ILE A 136 -21.42 -2.65 -10.75
C ILE A 136 -22.09 -1.28 -10.53
N TYR A 137 -21.70 -0.25 -11.30
CA TYR A 137 -22.16 1.14 -11.10
C TYR A 137 -22.31 1.95 -12.39
N SER A 138 -22.11 1.35 -13.55
CA SER A 138 -22.29 1.92 -14.89
C SER A 138 -21.29 3.04 -15.21
N SER A 139 -21.39 4.20 -14.57
CA SER A 139 -20.51 5.35 -14.78
C SER A 139 -20.10 5.96 -13.43
N PRO A 140 -18.80 6.18 -13.19
CA PRO A 140 -18.35 6.84 -11.99
C PRO A 140 -18.71 8.34 -12.00
N PRO A 141 -18.80 8.98 -10.80
CA PRO A 141 -18.87 10.44 -10.72
C PRO A 141 -17.67 11.10 -11.39
N ALA A 142 -17.91 12.16 -12.17
CA ALA A 142 -16.84 12.78 -12.94
C ALA A 142 -15.99 13.79 -12.14
N HIS A 143 -16.50 14.32 -11.02
CA HIS A 143 -15.89 15.43 -10.29
C HIS A 143 -14.47 15.09 -9.81
N GLY A 144 -14.32 14.03 -9.00
CA GLY A 144 -13.00 13.64 -8.48
C GLY A 144 -11.99 13.30 -9.58
N GLY A 145 -12.43 12.59 -10.63
CA GLY A 145 -11.57 12.29 -11.78
C GLY A 145 -11.06 13.53 -12.51
N LYS A 146 -11.90 14.57 -12.66
CA LYS A 146 -11.50 15.84 -13.25
C LYS A 146 -10.49 16.58 -12.39
N ILE A 147 -10.65 16.59 -11.07
CA ILE A 147 -9.67 17.20 -10.14
C ILE A 147 -8.29 16.55 -10.35
N VAL A 148 -8.22 15.22 -10.26
CA VAL A 148 -6.96 14.48 -10.45
C VAL A 148 -6.36 14.74 -11.83
N ALA A 149 -7.16 14.65 -12.90
CA ALA A 149 -6.68 14.87 -14.25
C ALA A 149 -6.17 16.30 -14.47
N THR A 150 -6.81 17.31 -13.88
CA THR A 150 -6.37 18.71 -13.95
C THR A 150 -5.02 18.89 -13.24
N ILE A 151 -4.87 18.36 -12.02
CA ILE A 151 -3.64 18.50 -11.25
C ILE A 151 -2.47 17.77 -11.93
N LEU A 152 -2.70 16.54 -12.38
CA LEU A 152 -1.65 15.74 -13.04
C LEU A 152 -1.31 16.22 -14.46
N GLY A 153 -2.25 16.92 -15.12
CA GLY A 153 -2.09 17.46 -16.47
C GLY A 153 -1.41 18.84 -16.54
N ASP A 154 -1.22 19.52 -15.42
CA ASP A 154 -0.54 20.81 -15.32
C ASP A 154 0.75 20.67 -14.49
N GLU A 155 1.90 20.96 -15.10
CA GLU A 155 3.21 20.74 -14.44
C GLU A 155 3.38 21.58 -13.17
N SER A 156 2.79 22.75 -13.06
CA SER A 156 2.89 23.62 -11.88
C SER A 156 2.01 23.10 -10.74
N LEU A 157 0.80 22.67 -11.03
CA LEU A 157 -0.10 22.04 -10.03
C LEU A 157 0.43 20.69 -9.57
N LYS A 158 0.97 19.90 -10.49
CA LYS A 158 1.60 18.61 -10.15
C LYS A 158 2.81 18.80 -9.25
N ALA A 159 3.67 19.78 -9.54
CA ALA A 159 4.83 20.08 -8.67
C ALA A 159 4.40 20.51 -7.27
N LEU A 160 3.38 21.36 -7.16
CA LEU A 160 2.81 21.77 -5.88
C LEU A 160 2.22 20.58 -5.11
N TRP A 161 1.45 19.72 -5.78
CA TRP A 161 0.91 18.50 -5.17
C TRP A 161 2.01 17.57 -4.65
N ILE A 162 3.08 17.37 -5.41
CA ILE A 162 4.24 16.56 -4.97
C ILE A 162 4.87 17.14 -3.72
N GLN A 163 5.04 18.46 -3.67
CA GLN A 163 5.58 19.16 -2.50
C GLN A 163 4.68 18.99 -1.27
N GLU A 164 3.38 19.25 -1.40
CA GLU A 164 2.42 19.10 -0.29
C GLU A 164 2.38 17.67 0.23
N LEU A 165 2.42 16.66 -0.65
CA LEU A 165 2.48 15.26 -0.28
C LEU A 165 3.76 14.93 0.50
N ALA A 166 4.91 15.49 0.09
CA ALA A 166 6.16 15.33 0.81
C ALA A 166 6.11 15.97 2.21
N GLU A 167 5.47 17.11 2.36
CA GLU A 167 5.26 17.78 3.65
C GLU A 167 4.36 16.95 4.57
N MET A 168 3.27 16.37 4.05
CA MET A 168 2.40 15.46 4.81
C MET A 168 3.18 14.23 5.31
N ARG A 169 3.97 13.59 4.42
CA ARG A 169 4.83 12.45 4.77
C ARG A 169 5.83 12.81 5.87
N ALA A 170 6.52 13.93 5.72
CA ALA A 170 7.49 14.41 6.70
C ALA A 170 6.84 14.68 8.06
N ARG A 171 5.64 15.27 8.08
CA ARG A 171 4.87 15.51 9.30
C ARG A 171 4.50 14.20 10.00
N ILE A 172 4.04 13.19 9.27
CA ILE A 172 3.69 11.88 9.84
C ILE A 172 4.93 11.24 10.47
N LYS A 173 6.07 11.24 9.77
CA LYS A 173 7.33 10.73 10.28
C LYS A 173 7.77 11.46 11.56
N HIS A 174 7.67 12.79 11.58
CA HIS A 174 7.98 13.59 12.75
C HIS A 174 7.06 13.25 13.95
N MET A 175 5.77 13.01 13.71
CA MET A 175 4.85 12.63 14.79
C MET A 175 5.18 11.27 15.41
N ARG A 176 5.63 10.28 14.61
CA ARG A 176 6.13 9.01 15.14
C ARG A 176 7.36 9.22 16.01
N GLN A 177 8.34 9.98 15.54
CA GLN A 177 9.55 10.30 16.29
C GLN A 177 9.22 11.01 17.61
N ALA A 178 8.31 11.99 17.59
CA ALA A 178 7.88 12.70 18.78
C ALA A 178 7.15 11.78 19.79
N PHE A 179 6.34 10.83 19.28
CA PHE A 179 5.71 9.84 20.13
C PHE A 179 6.73 8.92 20.79
N VAL A 180 7.66 8.34 20.03
CA VAL A 180 8.70 7.46 20.56
C VAL A 180 9.58 8.20 21.57
N GLN A 181 10.01 9.42 21.28
CA GLN A 181 10.78 10.24 22.20
C GLN A 181 10.00 10.53 23.48
N GLY A 182 8.72 10.90 23.37
CA GLY A 182 7.88 11.14 24.53
C GLY A 182 7.65 9.91 25.42
N MET A 183 7.65 8.69 24.85
CA MET A 183 7.60 7.44 25.60
C MET A 183 8.94 7.15 26.29
N THR A 184 10.05 7.36 25.61
CA THR A 184 11.40 7.21 26.17
C THR A 184 11.65 8.16 27.36
N ASP A 185 11.27 9.43 27.21
CA ASP A 185 11.44 10.45 28.26
C ASP A 185 10.65 10.12 29.54
N ARG A 186 9.56 9.36 29.40
CA ARG A 186 8.76 8.89 30.54
C ARG A 186 9.27 7.59 31.16
N GLN A 187 10.42 7.12 30.72
CA GLN A 187 11.07 5.91 31.23
C GLN A 187 10.14 4.69 31.21
N GLN A 188 9.35 4.54 30.16
CA GLN A 188 8.49 3.37 29.98
C GLN A 188 9.33 2.11 29.81
N THR A 189 8.87 1.01 30.38
CA THR A 189 9.55 -0.30 30.27
C THR A 189 9.39 -0.93 28.89
N ALA A 190 8.37 -0.52 28.12
CA ALA A 190 8.15 -1.01 26.77
C ALA A 190 8.94 -0.19 25.75
N ASP A 191 9.65 -0.88 24.88
CA ASP A 191 10.33 -0.27 23.76
C ASP A 191 9.32 0.01 22.63
N PHE A 192 9.24 1.25 22.18
CA PHE A 192 8.39 1.70 21.08
C PHE A 192 9.18 2.11 19.84
N ASP A 193 10.50 1.89 19.80
CA ASP A 193 11.33 2.30 18.67
C ASP A 193 10.89 1.69 17.34
N PHE A 194 10.31 0.49 17.37
CA PHE A 194 9.74 -0.15 16.16
C PHE A 194 8.73 0.73 15.42
N ILE A 195 8.06 1.68 16.10
CA ILE A 195 7.13 2.63 15.47
C ILE A 195 7.87 3.58 14.50
N ASN A 196 9.13 3.92 14.76
CA ASN A 196 9.93 4.74 13.88
C ASN A 196 10.21 4.09 12.52
N HIS A 197 10.15 2.76 12.46
CA HIS A 197 10.39 1.97 11.24
C HIS A 197 9.12 1.75 10.40
N GLN A 198 7.95 2.11 10.94
CA GLN A 198 6.67 1.97 10.24
C GLN A 198 6.48 3.10 9.21
N LYS A 199 5.79 2.78 8.11
CA LYS A 199 5.52 3.70 7.00
C LYS A 199 4.02 3.95 6.81
N GLY A 200 3.69 5.04 6.13
CA GLY A 200 2.31 5.37 5.80
C GLY A 200 1.55 6.04 6.96
N MET A 201 0.24 6.05 6.85
CA MET A 201 -0.64 6.81 7.76
C MET A 201 -0.94 6.08 9.07
N PHE A 202 -0.68 4.78 9.15
CA PHE A 202 -0.96 3.96 10.33
C PHE A 202 0.30 3.68 11.14
N SER A 203 0.11 3.57 12.45
CA SER A 203 1.12 3.07 13.37
C SER A 203 0.51 1.97 14.20
N PHE A 204 1.02 0.76 14.05
CA PHE A 204 0.57 -0.38 14.85
C PHE A 204 1.33 -0.39 16.17
N SER A 205 0.63 -0.10 17.27
CA SER A 205 1.24 0.12 18.59
C SER A 205 1.66 -1.16 19.30
N GLY A 206 1.22 -2.34 18.83
CA GLY A 206 1.46 -3.62 19.50
C GLY A 206 0.68 -3.83 20.81
N LEU A 207 -0.16 -2.89 21.23
CA LEU A 207 -0.96 -3.00 22.46
C LEU A 207 -1.91 -4.19 22.41
N SER A 208 -2.08 -4.86 23.54
CA SER A 208 -3.08 -5.92 23.71
C SER A 208 -4.50 -5.32 23.76
N GLN A 209 -5.51 -6.17 23.54
CA GLN A 209 -6.92 -5.77 23.65
C GLN A 209 -7.22 -5.17 25.03
N ASP A 210 -6.72 -5.78 26.10
CA ASP A 210 -6.96 -5.30 27.46
C ASP A 210 -6.33 -3.94 27.70
N GLN A 211 -5.13 -3.70 27.17
CA GLN A 211 -4.46 -2.39 27.23
C GLN A 211 -5.26 -1.32 26.47
N VAL A 212 -5.77 -1.66 25.28
CA VAL A 212 -6.61 -0.74 24.51
C VAL A 212 -7.93 -0.43 25.23
N LEU A 213 -8.59 -1.45 25.80
CA LEU A 213 -9.83 -1.27 26.56
C LEU A 213 -9.59 -0.42 27.82
N LYS A 214 -8.48 -0.63 28.52
CA LYS A 214 -8.09 0.19 29.67
C LYS A 214 -7.90 1.66 29.26
N LEU A 215 -7.13 1.92 28.23
CA LEU A 215 -6.93 3.30 27.71
C LEU A 215 -8.25 3.99 27.34
N ARG A 216 -9.19 3.25 26.77
CA ARG A 216 -10.52 3.80 26.42
C ARG A 216 -11.40 4.06 27.62
N HIS A 217 -11.22 3.33 28.70
CA HIS A 217 -11.98 3.52 29.94
C HIS A 217 -11.42 4.68 30.78
N ASP A 218 -10.08 4.84 30.78
CA ASP A 218 -9.39 5.80 31.65
C ASP A 218 -9.27 7.20 31.04
N ASN A 219 -9.67 7.39 29.74
CA ASN A 219 -9.69 8.64 28.99
C ASN A 219 -11.04 8.85 28.26
#